data_1ceefe5c40f224d52f1c53a95230be34
#
_entry.id   1ceefe5c40f224d52f1c53a95230be34
#
_cell.length_a   1.000
_cell.length_b   1.000
_cell.length_c   1.000
_cell.angle_alpha   90.00
_cell.angle_beta   90.00
_cell.angle_gamma   90.00
#
_symmetry.space_group_name_H-M   'P 1'
#
loop_
_entity.id
_entity.type
_entity.pdbx_description
1 polymer ?
#
loop_
_entity_poly.entity_id
_entity_poly.type
_entity_poly.pdbx_seq_one_letter_code
_entity_poly.pdbx_strand_id
1 'polypeptide(L)'
;MNIELIVVGKTDMKEVDALVQMYTKRINFYTKFTITYLPDLRNTKNLSEQQQKSAEGDMLLKDITAGDYVVLLDEAGEEMRSVAFAQWLQKRMNSGVRRLVLMIGGPYGFSEAVYARANTKISLSKMTFSHQIVRAIFTEQLYRAFTIIKGEPYHHE
;
A
#
# COMPACT_ATOMS: atom_id res chain seq x y z
N MET A 1 11.79 -1.85 -11.43
CA MET A 1 10.81 -1.01 -10.68
C MET A 1 10.93 -1.30 -9.21
N ASN A 2 11.13 -0.29 -8.41
CA ASN A 2 11.09 -0.42 -6.96
C ASN A 2 9.66 -0.26 -6.47
N ILE A 3 9.27 -1.04 -5.48
CA ILE A 3 7.94 -0.95 -4.87
C ILE A 3 8.09 -0.56 -3.41
N GLU A 4 7.34 0.43 -2.99
CA GLU A 4 7.33 0.90 -1.61
C GLU A 4 5.90 0.96 -1.08
N LEU A 5 5.68 0.39 0.09
CA LEU A 5 4.45 0.54 0.84
C LEU A 5 4.69 1.53 1.96
N ILE A 6 3.91 2.61 1.99
CA ILE A 6 3.99 3.62 3.05
C ILE A 6 2.77 3.47 3.95
N VAL A 7 3.01 3.32 5.23
CA VAL A 7 1.99 3.18 6.26
C VAL A 7 2.20 4.16 7.39
N VAL A 8 1.13 4.52 8.10
CA VAL A 8 1.18 5.39 9.26
C VAL A 8 1.19 4.54 10.53
N GLY A 9 2.23 4.70 11.33
CA GLY A 9 2.42 3.97 12.58
C GLY A 9 3.00 2.58 12.40
N LYS A 10 3.51 2.04 13.49
CA LYS A 10 4.09 0.69 13.55
C LYS A 10 3.03 -0.38 13.35
N THR A 11 3.46 -1.58 12.96
CA THR A 11 2.61 -2.77 13.04
C THR A 11 2.66 -3.29 14.48
N ASP A 12 1.58 -3.03 15.23
CA ASP A 12 1.54 -3.29 16.67
C ASP A 12 1.29 -4.76 17.01
N MET A 13 0.49 -5.44 16.18
CA MET A 13 0.18 -6.84 16.40
C MET A 13 1.35 -7.71 15.97
N LYS A 14 1.94 -8.41 16.92
CA LYS A 14 3.11 -9.27 16.69
C LYS A 14 2.86 -10.31 15.59
N GLU A 15 1.69 -10.91 15.58
CA GLU A 15 1.31 -11.95 14.61
C GLU A 15 1.18 -11.35 13.20
N VAL A 16 0.62 -10.16 13.10
CA VAL A 16 0.50 -9.44 11.82
C VAL A 16 1.87 -9.03 11.32
N ASP A 17 2.71 -8.49 12.18
CA ASP A 17 4.07 -8.09 11.82
C ASP A 17 4.88 -9.29 11.31
N ALA A 18 4.76 -10.44 11.95
CA ALA A 18 5.44 -11.66 11.50
C ALA A 18 5.03 -12.05 10.08
N LEU A 19 3.72 -11.96 9.74
CA LEU A 19 3.23 -12.21 8.39
C LEU A 19 3.76 -11.18 7.39
N VAL A 20 3.71 -9.92 7.74
CA VAL A 20 4.21 -8.82 6.89
C VAL A 20 5.69 -9.03 6.57
N GLN A 21 6.51 -9.35 7.56
CA GLN A 21 7.94 -9.60 7.37
C GLN A 21 8.19 -10.83 6.49
N MET A 22 7.44 -11.90 6.70
CA MET A 22 7.55 -13.11 5.90
C MET A 22 7.28 -12.84 4.41
N TYR A 23 6.17 -12.16 4.10
CA TYR A 23 5.83 -11.84 2.71
C TYR A 23 6.78 -10.80 2.11
N THR A 24 7.21 -9.82 2.88
CA THR A 24 8.21 -8.83 2.43
C THR A 24 9.48 -9.54 1.97
N LYS A 25 9.96 -10.49 2.74
CA LYS A 25 11.14 -11.29 2.39
C LYS A 25 10.93 -12.06 1.07
N ARG A 26 9.78 -12.69 0.91
CA ARG A 26 9.45 -13.43 -0.31
C ARG A 26 9.35 -12.51 -1.54
N ILE A 27 8.73 -11.34 -1.39
CA ILE A 27 8.61 -10.36 -2.48
C ILE A 27 9.98 -9.90 -2.94
N ASN A 28 10.94 -9.75 -2.04
CA ASN A 28 12.28 -9.30 -2.38
C ASN A 28 13.09 -10.28 -3.23
N PHE A 29 12.62 -11.52 -3.43
CA PHE A 29 13.17 -12.41 -4.46
C PHE A 29 12.83 -11.96 -5.89
N TYR A 30 11.77 -11.17 -6.06
CA TYR A 30 11.29 -10.74 -7.38
C TYR A 30 11.67 -9.30 -7.71
N THR A 31 11.60 -8.42 -6.73
CA THR A 31 11.86 -7.00 -6.89
C THR A 31 12.27 -6.38 -5.56
N LYS A 32 12.84 -5.18 -5.61
CA LYS A 32 13.10 -4.43 -4.37
C LYS A 32 11.78 -3.90 -3.82
N PHE A 33 11.40 -4.42 -2.66
CA PHE A 33 10.21 -4.01 -1.92
C PHE A 33 10.59 -3.55 -0.52
N THR A 34 10.14 -2.36 -0.16
CA THR A 34 10.37 -1.78 1.18
C THR A 34 9.05 -1.30 1.76
N ILE A 35 8.97 -1.29 3.09
CA ILE A 35 7.85 -0.69 3.83
C ILE A 35 8.41 0.46 4.64
N THR A 36 7.82 1.63 4.48
CA THR A 36 8.15 2.83 5.25
C THR A 36 7.07 3.07 6.29
N TYR A 37 7.47 3.08 7.55
CA TYR A 37 6.58 3.32 8.69
C TYR A 37 6.72 4.77 9.10
N LEU A 38 5.72 5.59 8.77
CA LEU A 38 5.67 6.97 9.22
C LEU A 38 5.25 7.00 10.69
N PRO A 39 5.80 7.93 11.49
CA PRO A 39 5.41 8.02 12.90
C PRO A 39 3.94 8.43 13.04
N ASP A 40 3.29 7.92 14.09
CA ASP A 40 1.96 8.43 14.46
C ASP A 40 2.05 9.91 14.83
N LEU A 41 0.99 10.66 14.52
CA LEU A 41 0.90 12.05 14.94
C LEU A 41 0.85 12.15 16.45
N ARG A 42 1.55 13.14 17.00
CA ARG A 42 1.54 13.46 18.43
C ARG A 42 0.52 14.57 18.70
N ASN A 43 -0.01 14.59 19.93
CA ASN A 43 -0.89 15.66 20.41
C ASN A 43 -2.16 15.83 19.57
N THR A 44 -2.78 14.73 19.19
CA THR A 44 -3.98 14.73 18.34
C THR A 44 -5.27 15.08 19.06
N LYS A 45 -5.26 15.20 20.39
CA LYS A 45 -6.45 15.47 21.21
C LYS A 45 -7.26 16.69 20.75
N ASN A 46 -6.56 17.73 20.29
CA ASN A 46 -7.18 18.99 19.90
C ASN A 46 -7.31 19.15 18.39
N LEU A 47 -7.00 18.10 17.63
CA LEU A 47 -7.12 18.11 16.17
C LEU A 47 -8.47 17.55 15.75
N SER A 48 -9.12 18.22 14.80
CA SER A 48 -10.26 17.65 14.09
C SER A 48 -9.81 16.49 13.21
N GLU A 49 -10.75 15.65 12.76
CA GLU A 49 -10.46 14.59 11.78
C GLU A 49 -9.81 15.16 10.52
N GLN A 50 -10.31 16.31 10.05
CA GLN A 50 -9.79 16.98 8.86
C GLN A 50 -8.35 17.45 9.08
N GLN A 51 -8.04 18.03 10.23
CA GLN A 51 -6.68 18.48 10.56
C GLN A 51 -5.73 17.28 10.66
N GLN A 52 -6.18 16.17 11.26
CA GLN A 52 -5.37 14.95 11.36
C GLN A 52 -5.09 14.36 9.98
N LYS A 53 -6.10 14.26 9.12
CA LYS A 53 -5.91 13.79 7.73
C LYS A 53 -4.93 14.65 6.97
N SER A 54 -5.04 15.97 7.11
CA SER A 54 -4.15 16.92 6.45
C SER A 54 -2.70 16.75 6.89
N ALA A 55 -2.47 16.63 8.19
CA ALA A 55 -1.13 16.45 8.75
C ALA A 55 -0.52 15.09 8.34
N GLU A 56 -1.30 14.02 8.37
CA GLU A 56 -0.87 12.71 7.86
C GLU A 56 -0.56 12.77 6.36
N GLY A 57 -1.39 13.48 5.60
CA GLY A 57 -1.21 13.66 4.18
C GLY A 57 0.11 14.36 3.85
N ASP A 58 0.49 15.37 4.62
CA ASP A 58 1.77 16.06 4.45
C ASP A 58 2.95 15.10 4.66
N MET A 59 2.85 14.22 5.65
CA MET A 59 3.87 13.20 5.88
C MET A 59 3.93 12.17 4.74
N LEU A 60 2.77 11.71 4.26
CA LEU A 60 2.69 10.75 3.16
C LEU A 60 3.30 11.27 1.88
N LEU A 61 3.13 12.56 1.60
CA LEU A 61 3.59 13.19 0.35
C LEU A 61 5.01 13.74 0.41
N LYS A 62 5.63 13.81 1.60
CA LYS A 62 6.90 14.48 1.81
C LYS A 62 8.00 14.04 0.84
N ASP A 63 8.16 12.76 0.62
CA ASP A 63 9.23 12.20 -0.19
C ASP A 63 8.74 11.69 -1.57
N ILE A 64 7.53 12.09 -1.97
CA ILE A 64 6.96 11.74 -3.26
C ILE A 64 7.44 12.72 -4.32
N THR A 65 7.94 12.17 -5.41
CA THR A 65 8.41 12.96 -6.55
C THR A 65 7.44 12.86 -7.74
N ALA A 66 7.60 13.75 -8.72
CA ALA A 66 6.74 13.79 -9.90
C ALA A 66 6.76 12.49 -10.72
N GLY A 67 7.89 11.78 -10.71
CA GLY A 67 8.04 10.52 -11.46
C GLY A 67 7.48 9.28 -10.78
N ASP A 68 7.04 9.40 -9.53
CA ASP A 68 6.49 8.27 -8.78
C ASP A 68 5.06 7.96 -9.24
N TYR A 69 4.75 6.68 -9.32
CA TYR A 69 3.39 6.22 -9.55
C TYR A 69 2.75 5.87 -8.20
N VAL A 70 1.79 6.68 -7.78
CA VAL A 70 1.17 6.59 -6.45
C VAL A 70 -0.18 5.91 -6.51
N VAL A 71 -0.35 4.88 -5.68
CA VAL A 71 -1.57 4.09 -5.55
C VAL A 71 -2.07 4.18 -4.12
N LEU A 72 -3.32 4.52 -3.95
CA LEU A 72 -3.97 4.50 -2.65
C LEU A 72 -4.73 3.19 -2.47
N LEU A 73 -4.51 2.53 -1.36
CA LEU A 73 -5.33 1.39 -0.94
C LEU A 73 -6.54 1.97 -0.18
N ASP A 74 -7.67 2.03 -0.87
CA ASP A 74 -8.86 2.75 -0.43
C ASP A 74 -10.12 1.96 -0.81
N GLU A 75 -11.07 1.87 0.12
CA GLU A 75 -12.34 1.16 -0.09
C GLU A 75 -13.11 1.65 -1.34
N ALA A 76 -12.97 2.92 -1.68
CA ALA A 76 -13.60 3.51 -2.86
C ALA A 76 -12.82 3.28 -4.16
N GLY A 77 -11.72 2.55 -4.11
CA GLY A 77 -10.91 2.23 -5.27
C GLY A 77 -11.51 1.13 -6.14
N GLU A 78 -10.83 0.85 -7.24
CA GLU A 78 -11.18 -0.25 -8.13
C GLU A 78 -10.89 -1.60 -7.46
N GLU A 79 -11.89 -2.49 -7.45
CA GLU A 79 -11.69 -3.86 -7.01
C GLU A 79 -11.16 -4.72 -8.15
N MET A 80 -10.21 -5.58 -7.84
CA MET A 80 -9.61 -6.49 -8.82
C MET A 80 -9.52 -7.89 -8.25
N ARG A 81 -9.74 -8.89 -9.09
CA ARG A 81 -9.35 -10.26 -8.77
C ARG A 81 -7.82 -10.35 -8.75
N SER A 82 -7.27 -11.33 -8.05
CA SER A 82 -5.82 -11.50 -7.91
C SER A 82 -5.10 -11.57 -9.25
N VAL A 83 -5.66 -12.27 -10.24
CA VAL A 83 -5.07 -12.35 -11.59
C VAL A 83 -5.08 -10.98 -12.27
N ALA A 84 -6.16 -10.23 -12.15
CA ALA A 84 -6.24 -8.89 -12.73
C ALA A 84 -5.24 -7.92 -12.06
N PHE A 85 -5.06 -8.04 -10.76
CA PHE A 85 -4.04 -7.26 -10.04
C PHE A 85 -2.63 -7.62 -10.53
N ALA A 86 -2.34 -8.90 -10.73
CA ALA A 86 -1.05 -9.33 -11.29
C ALA A 86 -0.81 -8.73 -12.69
N GLN A 87 -1.82 -8.73 -13.54
CA GLN A 87 -1.73 -8.13 -14.88
C GLN A 87 -1.53 -6.62 -14.80
N TRP A 88 -2.24 -5.96 -13.90
CA TRP A 88 -2.08 -4.52 -13.64
C TRP A 88 -0.65 -4.19 -13.19
N LEU A 89 -0.11 -4.98 -12.26
CA LEU A 89 1.26 -4.82 -11.77
C LEU A 89 2.28 -5.01 -12.89
N GLN A 90 2.13 -6.06 -13.68
CA GLN A 90 3.01 -6.32 -14.82
C GLN A 90 2.99 -5.18 -15.84
N LYS A 91 1.81 -4.62 -16.08
CA LYS A 91 1.66 -3.46 -16.96
C LYS A 91 2.42 -2.25 -16.41
N ARG A 92 2.41 -2.02 -15.08
CA ARG A 92 3.20 -0.95 -14.47
C ARG A 92 4.70 -1.19 -14.64
N MET A 93 5.15 -2.43 -14.42
CA MET A 93 6.56 -2.78 -14.61
C MET A 93 7.02 -2.55 -16.05
N ASN A 94 6.16 -2.82 -17.04
CA ASN A 94 6.48 -2.67 -18.46
C ASN A 94 6.31 -1.24 -18.98
N SER A 95 5.75 -0.32 -18.18
CA SER A 95 5.44 1.04 -18.61
C SER A 95 6.55 2.07 -18.33
N GLY A 96 7.70 1.63 -17.82
CA GLY A 96 8.79 2.54 -17.46
C GLY A 96 8.68 3.20 -16.09
N VAL A 97 7.71 2.82 -15.29
CA VAL A 97 7.61 3.27 -13.89
C VAL A 97 8.83 2.78 -13.11
N ARG A 98 9.58 3.71 -12.53
CA ARG A 98 10.77 3.36 -11.75
C ARG A 98 10.46 3.09 -10.29
N ARG A 99 9.48 3.81 -9.74
CA ARG A 99 9.06 3.67 -8.34
C ARG A 99 7.54 3.64 -8.27
N LEU A 100 7.03 2.52 -7.77
CA LEU A 100 5.60 2.33 -7.47
C LEU A 100 5.42 2.49 -5.97
N VAL A 101 4.63 3.46 -5.56
CA VAL A 101 4.34 3.75 -4.16
C VAL A 101 2.89 3.41 -3.87
N LEU A 102 2.67 2.54 -2.88
CA LEU A 102 1.32 2.25 -2.39
C LEU A 102 1.20 2.81 -0.98
N MET A 103 0.04 3.35 -0.66
CA MET A 103 -0.19 4.00 0.63
C MET A 103 -1.39 3.39 1.34
N ILE A 104 -1.22 3.12 2.62
CA ILE A 104 -2.32 2.80 3.54
C ILE A 104 -2.47 3.99 4.48
N GLY A 105 -3.65 4.59 4.50
CA GLY A 105 -3.95 5.74 5.34
C GLY A 105 -4.17 5.37 6.81
N GLY A 106 -4.23 6.39 7.65
CA GLY A 106 -4.60 6.25 9.05
C GLY A 106 -6.10 6.05 9.23
N PRO A 107 -6.61 6.18 10.49
CA PRO A 107 -8.00 5.82 10.81
C PRO A 107 -9.06 6.65 10.08
N TYR A 108 -8.75 7.84 9.62
CA TYR A 108 -9.70 8.73 8.94
C TYR A 108 -9.53 8.75 7.41
N GLY A 109 -8.67 7.89 6.85
CA GLY A 109 -8.41 7.84 5.42
C GLY A 109 -7.44 8.92 4.94
N PHE A 110 -7.58 9.33 3.68
CA PHE A 110 -6.66 10.24 3.01
C PHE A 110 -7.21 11.65 2.91
N SER A 111 -6.31 12.64 2.93
CA SER A 111 -6.64 14.03 2.65
C SER A 111 -6.92 14.27 1.17
N GLU A 112 -7.54 15.41 0.86
CA GLU A 112 -7.76 15.84 -0.54
C GLU A 112 -6.45 15.96 -1.32
N ALA A 113 -5.39 16.47 -0.68
CA ALA A 113 -4.08 16.60 -1.32
C ALA A 113 -3.50 15.24 -1.73
N VAL A 114 -3.66 14.21 -0.89
CA VAL A 114 -3.23 12.85 -1.21
C VAL A 114 -4.04 12.27 -2.37
N TYR A 115 -5.37 12.43 -2.35
CA TYR A 115 -6.23 12.03 -3.46
C TYR A 115 -5.84 12.73 -4.76
N ALA A 116 -5.56 14.04 -4.70
CA ALA A 116 -5.17 14.80 -5.89
C ALA A 116 -3.84 14.34 -6.48
N ARG A 117 -2.90 13.91 -5.63
CA ARG A 117 -1.59 13.43 -6.10
C ARG A 117 -1.65 12.00 -6.65
N ALA A 118 -2.53 11.18 -6.13
CA ALA A 118 -2.57 9.76 -6.49
C ALA A 118 -2.86 9.55 -7.97
N ASN A 119 -2.22 8.56 -8.55
CA ASN A 119 -2.46 8.14 -9.94
C ASN A 119 -3.65 7.20 -10.02
N THR A 120 -3.87 6.37 -9.00
CA THR A 120 -5.02 5.46 -8.95
C THR A 120 -5.34 5.04 -7.52
N LYS A 121 -6.51 4.44 -7.35
CA LYS A 121 -6.98 3.86 -6.10
C LYS A 121 -7.35 2.41 -6.35
N ILE A 122 -6.94 1.52 -5.45
CA ILE A 122 -7.27 0.10 -5.51
C ILE A 122 -7.96 -0.27 -4.20
N SER A 123 -9.08 -0.97 -4.30
CA SER A 123 -9.79 -1.53 -3.15
C SER A 123 -9.47 -3.01 -3.03
N LEU A 124 -8.97 -3.41 -1.86
CA LEU A 124 -8.74 -4.83 -1.56
C LEU A 124 -10.05 -5.54 -1.22
N SER A 125 -11.05 -4.82 -0.76
CA SER A 125 -12.37 -5.35 -0.41
C SER A 125 -13.33 -4.19 -0.16
N LYS A 126 -14.62 -4.43 -0.35
CA LYS A 126 -15.67 -3.51 0.11
C LYS A 126 -15.86 -3.56 1.62
N MET A 127 -15.35 -4.61 2.27
CA MET A 127 -15.34 -4.71 3.71
C MET A 127 -14.21 -3.86 4.28
N THR A 128 -14.43 -3.26 5.44
CA THR A 128 -13.43 -2.46 6.14
C THR A 128 -12.48 -3.37 6.89
N PHE A 129 -11.19 -3.19 6.67
CA PHE A 129 -10.13 -3.83 7.46
C PHE A 129 -9.52 -2.81 8.43
N SER A 130 -9.02 -3.29 9.57
CA SER A 130 -8.16 -2.46 10.39
C SER A 130 -6.91 -2.06 9.59
N HIS A 131 -6.35 -0.89 9.88
CA HIS A 131 -5.13 -0.43 9.25
C HIS A 131 -3.90 -1.29 9.61
N GLN A 132 -4.04 -2.19 10.58
CA GLN A 132 -3.02 -3.18 10.93
C GLN A 132 -3.12 -4.42 10.03
N ILE A 133 -4.28 -5.10 10.03
CA ILE A 133 -4.44 -6.36 9.29
C ILE A 133 -4.33 -6.19 7.78
N VAL A 134 -4.73 -5.04 7.25
CA VAL A 134 -4.65 -4.77 5.80
C VAL A 134 -3.22 -4.83 5.29
N ARG A 135 -2.23 -4.56 6.13
CA ARG A 135 -0.80 -4.67 5.77
C ARG A 135 -0.42 -6.09 5.39
N ALA A 136 -0.89 -7.07 6.18
CA ALA A 136 -0.66 -8.47 5.89
C ALA A 136 -1.42 -8.93 4.64
N ILE A 137 -2.67 -8.52 4.49
CA ILE A 137 -3.49 -8.85 3.33
C ILE A 137 -2.84 -8.31 2.06
N PHE A 138 -2.41 -7.06 2.06
CA PHE A 138 -1.79 -6.46 0.88
C PHE A 138 -0.45 -7.13 0.54
N THR A 139 0.41 -7.36 1.51
CA THR A 139 1.72 -7.98 1.25
C THR A 139 1.56 -9.40 0.73
N GLU A 140 0.58 -10.15 1.23
CA GLU A 140 0.26 -11.47 0.69
C GLU A 140 -0.21 -11.37 -0.76
N GLN A 141 -1.10 -10.44 -1.10
CA GLN A 141 -1.58 -10.25 -2.46
C GLN A 141 -0.48 -9.78 -3.41
N LEU A 142 0.43 -8.94 -2.95
CA LEU A 142 1.58 -8.51 -3.76
C LEU A 142 2.51 -9.69 -4.05
N TYR A 143 2.80 -10.52 -3.05
CA TYR A 143 3.54 -11.77 -3.25
C TYR A 143 2.83 -12.68 -4.25
N ARG A 144 1.51 -12.89 -4.08
CA ARG A 144 0.68 -13.71 -4.97
C ARG A 144 0.76 -13.20 -6.41
N ALA A 145 0.70 -11.88 -6.61
CA ALA A 145 0.80 -11.27 -7.94
C ALA A 145 2.12 -11.65 -8.63
N PHE A 146 3.23 -11.62 -7.92
CA PHE A 146 4.52 -12.03 -8.50
C PHE A 146 4.55 -13.52 -8.84
N THR A 147 3.96 -14.38 -8.01
CA THR A 147 3.88 -15.81 -8.33
C THR A 147 3.05 -16.06 -9.58
N ILE A 148 1.96 -15.32 -9.77
CA ILE A 148 1.13 -15.40 -10.98
C ILE A 148 1.94 -14.95 -12.20
N ILE A 149 2.63 -13.82 -12.12
CA ILE A 149 3.45 -13.29 -13.21
C ILE A 149 4.52 -14.29 -13.64
N LYS A 150 5.10 -15.02 -12.69
CA LYS A 150 6.15 -16.02 -12.95
C LYS A 150 5.62 -17.41 -13.25
N GLY A 151 4.31 -17.62 -13.23
CA GLY A 151 3.72 -18.95 -13.48
C GLY A 151 4.00 -19.97 -12.40
N GLU A 152 4.23 -19.52 -11.16
CA GLU A 152 4.51 -20.42 -10.03
C GLU A 152 3.21 -20.97 -9.43
N PRO A 153 3.25 -22.20 -8.81
CA PRO A 153 2.04 -22.89 -8.36
C PRO A 153 1.56 -22.44 -6.97
N TYR A 154 1.49 -21.14 -6.69
CA TYR A 154 0.97 -20.59 -5.44
C TYR A 154 -0.51 -20.25 -5.53
N HIS A 155 -0.91 -19.62 -6.65
CA HIS A 155 -2.29 -19.21 -6.86
C HIS A 155 -3.10 -20.31 -7.58
N HIS A 156 -4.29 -20.55 -7.06
CA HIS A 156 -5.26 -21.47 -7.67
C HIS A 156 -6.57 -20.72 -7.91
N GLU A 157 -7.07 -20.81 -9.14
CA GLU A 157 -8.38 -20.30 -9.55
C GLU A 157 -9.33 -21.40 -9.92
#